data_935cc625f6b8a1da551b2bccd2dd5571
#
_entry.id   935cc625f6b8a1da551b2bccd2dd5571
#
_cell.length_a   1.000
_cell.length_b   1.000
_cell.length_c   1.000
_cell.angle_alpha   90.00
_cell.angle_beta   90.00
_cell.angle_gamma   90.00
#
_symmetry.space_group_name_H-M   'P 1'
#
loop_
_entity.id
_entity.type
_entity.pdbx_description
1 polymer ?
#
loop_
_entity_poly.entity_id
_entity_poly.type
_entity_poly.pdbx_seq_one_letter_code
_entity_poly.pdbx_strand_id
1 'polypeptide(L)'
;CLPADRPVDQTELGAALKYAVQEKDAVIVAAAGNDRAGLAGGPACEPNPLDNAGNPTDPRNWAGVKSVSIPSWWQPYVLSVGSLDSAGQPSDFTAPGPWVGIAAPGENIVSIGAGGLANALPNDRGDLFPLRSSSYAAAYVAGVAALVRSRFPGLNAADVMHRLTATAHGAARAPSNLVGAGVVDPVAALTWDLPSTGAQPKTVAVELPPVPPAKDTTARTIAFTGAGVLAVAALVALLAYRRKDGAR
;
A
#
# COMPACT_ATOMS: atom_id res chain seq x y z
N CYS A 1 5.81 -15.38 10.44
CA CYS A 1 4.54 -14.76 10.84
C CYS A 1 3.89 -15.52 11.98
N LEU A 2 3.20 -14.79 12.86
CA LEU A 2 2.42 -15.36 13.96
C LEU A 2 0.95 -14.97 13.82
N PRO A 3 0.00 -15.86 14.14
CA PRO A 3 -1.41 -15.50 14.23
C PRO A 3 -1.62 -14.40 15.28
N ALA A 4 -2.44 -13.39 14.96
CA ALA A 4 -2.70 -12.27 15.86
C ALA A 4 -3.49 -12.67 17.13
N ASP A 5 -4.28 -13.74 17.02
CA ASP A 5 -5.03 -14.33 18.14
C ASP A 5 -4.18 -15.19 19.10
N ARG A 6 -2.92 -15.44 18.75
CA ARG A 6 -1.95 -16.20 19.57
C ARG A 6 -0.70 -15.37 19.83
N PRO A 7 -0.80 -14.34 20.69
CA PRO A 7 0.32 -13.47 20.96
C PRO A 7 1.48 -14.26 21.61
N VAL A 8 2.68 -14.02 21.10
CA VAL A 8 3.92 -14.51 21.69
C VAL A 8 4.55 -13.35 22.43
N ASP A 9 5.13 -13.61 23.59
CA ASP A 9 5.87 -12.60 24.33
C ASP A 9 7.09 -12.15 23.50
N GLN A 10 7.14 -10.86 23.22
CA GLN A 10 8.18 -10.21 22.43
C GLN A 10 8.85 -9.06 23.19
N THR A 11 8.69 -9.01 24.48
CA THR A 11 9.17 -7.92 25.34
C THR A 11 10.67 -7.71 25.17
N GLU A 12 11.45 -8.80 25.19
CA GLU A 12 12.92 -8.74 25.02
C GLU A 12 13.31 -8.33 23.60
N LEU A 13 12.62 -8.85 22.59
CA LEU A 13 12.84 -8.42 21.20
C LEU A 13 12.55 -6.93 21.03
N GLY A 14 11.42 -6.46 21.54
CA GLY A 14 11.06 -5.04 21.50
C GLY A 14 12.09 -4.15 22.20
N ALA A 15 12.58 -4.57 23.37
CA ALA A 15 13.62 -3.87 24.09
C ALA A 15 14.95 -3.83 23.30
N ALA A 16 15.32 -4.94 22.66
CA ALA A 16 16.53 -5.02 21.82
C ALA A 16 16.43 -4.11 20.57
N LEU A 17 15.27 -4.10 19.89
CA LEU A 17 15.03 -3.23 18.73
C LEU A 17 15.08 -1.76 19.13
N LYS A 18 14.43 -1.40 20.22
CA LYS A 18 14.48 -0.05 20.78
C LYS A 18 15.92 0.37 21.10
N TYR A 19 16.67 -0.49 21.79
CA TYR A 19 18.07 -0.23 22.13
C TYR A 19 18.92 -0.03 20.88
N ALA A 20 18.77 -0.89 19.86
CA ALA A 20 19.52 -0.80 18.62
C ALA A 20 19.27 0.54 17.90
N VAL A 21 18.02 1.00 17.86
CA VAL A 21 17.66 2.25 17.17
C VAL A 21 18.02 3.48 18.01
N GLN A 22 17.65 3.50 19.29
CA GLN A 22 17.77 4.70 20.11
C GLN A 22 19.17 4.91 20.71
N GLU A 23 19.83 3.80 21.11
CA GLU A 23 21.13 3.88 21.79
C GLU A 23 22.31 3.59 20.83
N LYS A 24 22.08 2.77 19.82
CA LYS A 24 23.11 2.39 18.83
C LYS A 24 22.93 3.07 17.48
N ASP A 25 21.88 3.85 17.33
CA ASP A 25 21.57 4.59 16.11
C ASP A 25 21.53 3.70 14.86
N ALA A 26 21.06 2.46 15.01
CA ALA A 26 20.98 1.49 13.92
C ALA A 26 19.67 1.63 13.14
N VAL A 27 19.73 1.73 11.83
CA VAL A 27 18.56 1.63 10.96
C VAL A 27 18.19 0.16 10.79
N ILE A 28 17.02 -0.23 11.26
CA ILE A 28 16.54 -1.61 11.16
C ILE A 28 15.53 -1.69 10.01
N VAL A 29 15.85 -2.53 9.02
CA VAL A 29 15.01 -2.78 7.85
C VAL A 29 14.59 -4.24 7.86
N ALA A 30 13.31 -4.53 7.68
CA ALA A 30 12.81 -5.90 7.65
C ALA A 30 11.78 -6.10 6.53
N ALA A 31 11.72 -7.34 6.02
CA ALA A 31 10.71 -7.74 5.05
C ALA A 31 9.31 -7.71 5.66
N ALA A 32 8.31 -7.21 4.93
CA ALA A 32 6.91 -7.22 5.38
C ALA A 32 6.37 -8.63 5.61
N GLY A 33 6.98 -9.62 4.96
CA GLY A 33 6.58 -11.02 4.93
C GLY A 33 6.02 -11.44 3.58
N ASN A 34 5.79 -12.75 3.43
CA ASN A 34 5.18 -13.32 2.23
C ASN A 34 3.93 -14.09 2.65
N ASP A 35 2.80 -13.87 2.00
CA ASP A 35 1.53 -14.55 2.31
C ASP A 35 1.40 -15.93 1.65
N ARG A 36 2.38 -16.32 0.83
CA ARG A 36 2.45 -17.64 0.18
C ARG A 36 3.59 -18.47 0.70
N ALA A 37 3.29 -19.72 1.04
CA ALA A 37 4.28 -20.70 1.48
C ALA A 37 5.28 -21.02 0.36
N GLY A 38 6.53 -21.25 0.73
CA GLY A 38 7.56 -21.78 -0.17
C GLY A 38 8.40 -20.73 -0.90
N LEU A 39 8.09 -19.45 -0.83
CA LEU A 39 8.86 -18.40 -1.54
C LEU A 39 10.21 -18.06 -0.89
N ALA A 40 10.39 -18.37 0.37
CA ALA A 40 11.66 -18.17 1.08
C ALA A 40 11.86 -19.22 2.18
N GLY A 41 11.26 -20.42 2.02
CA GLY A 41 11.41 -21.54 2.97
C GLY A 41 10.68 -21.33 4.32
N GLY A 42 9.88 -20.27 4.47
CA GLY A 42 9.12 -20.00 5.69
C GLY A 42 7.63 -20.32 5.57
N PRO A 43 6.90 -20.36 6.71
CA PRO A 43 5.45 -20.48 6.69
C PRO A 43 4.82 -19.25 6.04
N ALA A 44 3.69 -19.46 5.33
CA ALA A 44 2.89 -18.36 4.81
C ALA A 44 2.30 -17.53 5.95
N CYS A 45 2.24 -16.21 5.75
CA CYS A 45 1.42 -15.36 6.60
C CYS A 45 -0.05 -15.46 6.16
N GLU A 46 -0.98 -15.51 7.09
CA GLU A 46 -2.38 -15.25 6.74
C GLU A 46 -2.50 -13.80 6.24
N PRO A 47 -3.12 -13.55 5.08
CA PRO A 47 -3.19 -12.21 4.54
C PRO A 47 -4.01 -11.29 5.44
N ASN A 48 -3.44 -10.14 5.76
CA ASN A 48 -4.11 -9.07 6.50
C ASN A 48 -5.02 -8.26 5.57
N PRO A 49 -6.04 -7.58 6.11
CA PRO A 49 -6.87 -6.69 5.32
C PRO A 49 -6.07 -5.49 4.80
N LEU A 50 -6.49 -4.98 3.67
CA LEU A 50 -5.99 -3.72 3.14
C LEU A 50 -6.47 -2.53 4.00
N ASP A 51 -5.91 -1.36 3.73
CA ASP A 51 -6.31 -0.11 4.35
C ASP A 51 -7.81 0.18 4.15
N ASN A 52 -8.44 0.80 5.13
CA ASN A 52 -9.85 1.13 5.17
C ASN A 52 -10.07 2.64 5.19
N ALA A 53 -10.22 3.22 4.01
CA ALA A 53 -10.45 4.65 3.85
C ALA A 53 -11.76 5.15 4.48
N GLY A 54 -12.73 4.27 4.63
CA GLY A 54 -14.03 4.59 5.22
C GLY A 54 -14.01 4.68 6.74
N ASN A 55 -12.90 4.27 7.39
CA ASN A 55 -12.74 4.36 8.84
C ASN A 55 -11.65 5.37 9.21
N PRO A 56 -11.99 6.62 9.52
CA PRO A 56 -11.00 7.64 9.84
C PRO A 56 -10.27 7.40 11.16
N THR A 57 -10.82 6.58 12.06
CA THR A 57 -10.19 6.25 13.35
C THR A 57 -9.19 5.10 13.24
N ASP A 58 -9.31 4.25 12.22
CA ASP A 58 -8.38 3.16 11.93
C ASP A 58 -8.21 2.98 10.41
N PRO A 59 -7.61 3.98 9.72
CA PRO A 59 -7.47 3.95 8.27
C PRO A 59 -6.52 2.85 7.77
N ARG A 60 -5.61 2.36 8.63
CA ARG A 60 -4.70 1.26 8.34
C ARG A 60 -5.26 -0.11 8.74
N ASN A 61 -6.49 -0.16 9.27
CA ASN A 61 -7.21 -1.39 9.60
C ASN A 61 -6.44 -2.30 10.61
N TRP A 62 -5.88 -1.70 11.66
CA TRP A 62 -5.19 -2.41 12.72
C TRP A 62 -6.09 -3.42 13.44
N ALA A 63 -7.36 -3.07 13.63
CA ALA A 63 -8.33 -3.94 14.28
C ALA A 63 -8.62 -5.23 13.49
N GLY A 64 -8.36 -5.23 12.18
CA GLY A 64 -8.57 -6.38 11.31
C GLY A 64 -7.34 -7.26 11.11
N VAL A 65 -6.21 -6.98 11.77
CA VAL A 65 -4.96 -7.75 11.63
C VAL A 65 -5.16 -9.20 12.07
N LYS A 66 -4.82 -10.14 11.20
CA LYS A 66 -4.95 -11.58 11.42
C LYS A 66 -3.61 -12.26 11.69
N SER A 67 -2.54 -11.78 11.07
CA SER A 67 -1.19 -12.28 11.29
C SER A 67 -0.20 -11.14 11.48
N VAL A 68 0.81 -11.38 12.30
CA VAL A 68 1.86 -10.41 12.63
C VAL A 68 3.18 -10.88 12.06
N SER A 69 3.80 -10.05 11.22
CA SER A 69 5.17 -10.31 10.72
C SER A 69 6.20 -9.74 11.68
N ILE A 70 7.10 -10.59 12.18
CA ILE A 70 8.13 -10.23 13.14
C ILE A 70 9.51 -10.26 12.44
N PRO A 71 10.33 -9.21 12.60
CA PRO A 71 10.17 -8.03 13.47
C PRO A 71 9.43 -6.86 12.82
N SER A 72 8.90 -7.01 11.60
CA SER A 72 8.34 -5.94 10.76
C SER A 72 7.29 -5.05 11.44
N TRP A 73 6.46 -5.62 12.30
CA TRP A 73 5.37 -4.87 12.95
C TRP A 73 5.83 -3.93 14.08
N TRP A 74 7.12 -4.00 14.47
CA TRP A 74 7.69 -3.20 15.57
C TRP A 74 7.95 -1.75 15.14
N GLN A 75 6.89 -0.99 14.96
CA GLN A 75 7.02 0.45 14.74
C GLN A 75 7.14 1.21 16.08
N PRO A 76 7.90 2.30 16.11
CA PRO A 76 8.60 2.96 14.99
C PRO A 76 10.05 2.48 14.77
N TYR A 77 10.45 1.36 15.35
CA TYR A 77 11.85 0.93 15.36
C TYR A 77 12.29 0.19 14.10
N VAL A 78 11.32 -0.37 13.35
CA VAL A 78 11.61 -1.18 12.17
C VAL A 78 10.94 -0.57 10.94
N LEU A 79 11.71 -0.33 9.88
CA LEU A 79 11.19 0.01 8.56
C LEU A 79 10.81 -1.28 7.82
N SER A 80 9.53 -1.55 7.76
CA SER A 80 8.98 -2.72 7.07
C SER A 80 8.87 -2.48 5.57
N VAL A 81 9.29 -3.47 4.76
CA VAL A 81 9.40 -3.34 3.30
C VAL A 81 8.53 -4.34 2.58
N GLY A 82 7.58 -3.83 1.78
CA GLY A 82 6.79 -4.60 0.83
C GLY A 82 7.56 -4.91 -0.45
N SER A 83 7.13 -5.95 -1.17
CA SER A 83 7.72 -6.38 -2.44
C SER A 83 6.96 -5.82 -3.64
N LEU A 84 7.70 -5.43 -4.67
CA LEU A 84 7.17 -5.01 -5.97
C LEU A 84 7.67 -5.94 -7.07
N ASP A 85 6.83 -6.12 -8.09
CA ASP A 85 7.19 -6.76 -9.35
C ASP A 85 7.97 -5.82 -10.27
N SER A 86 8.32 -6.28 -11.47
CA SER A 86 9.06 -5.51 -12.47
C SER A 86 8.24 -4.36 -13.11
N ALA A 87 6.93 -4.36 -12.93
CA ALA A 87 6.04 -3.28 -13.37
C ALA A 87 5.78 -2.23 -12.26
N GLY A 88 6.42 -2.40 -11.09
CA GLY A 88 6.23 -1.52 -9.93
C GLY A 88 4.92 -1.74 -9.19
N GLN A 89 4.22 -2.86 -9.47
CA GLN A 89 3.00 -3.22 -8.74
C GLN A 89 3.36 -4.07 -7.52
N PRO A 90 2.54 -4.07 -6.45
CA PRO A 90 2.73 -4.98 -5.34
C PRO A 90 2.84 -6.43 -5.82
N SER A 91 3.89 -7.14 -5.41
CA SER A 91 4.03 -8.57 -5.70
C SER A 91 2.84 -9.35 -5.15
N ASP A 92 2.41 -10.37 -5.88
CA ASP A 92 1.25 -11.20 -5.53
C ASP A 92 1.40 -11.99 -4.22
N PHE A 93 2.61 -12.03 -3.67
CA PHE A 93 2.95 -12.68 -2.41
C PHE A 93 3.33 -11.70 -1.29
N THR A 94 3.38 -10.39 -1.54
CA THR A 94 3.77 -9.44 -0.49
C THR A 94 2.71 -9.40 0.61
N ALA A 95 3.10 -9.71 1.85
CA ALA A 95 2.16 -9.73 2.96
C ALA A 95 1.72 -8.30 3.32
N PRO A 96 0.42 -7.99 3.25
CA PRO A 96 -0.08 -6.70 3.66
C PRO A 96 -0.02 -6.53 5.18
N GLY A 97 0.15 -5.30 5.62
CA GLY A 97 0.07 -4.98 7.04
C GLY A 97 0.14 -3.48 7.33
N PRO A 98 -0.51 -3.02 8.41
CA PRO A 98 -0.52 -1.60 8.76
C PRO A 98 0.86 -1.05 9.15
N TRP A 99 1.83 -1.92 9.36
CA TRP A 99 3.24 -1.58 9.64
C TRP A 99 4.09 -1.37 8.39
N VAL A 100 3.63 -1.74 7.19
CA VAL A 100 4.42 -1.56 5.96
C VAL A 100 4.72 -0.08 5.76
N GLY A 101 6.01 0.26 5.74
CA GLY A 101 6.48 1.64 5.66
C GLY A 101 6.85 2.07 4.24
N ILE A 102 7.41 1.16 3.43
CA ILE A 102 7.92 1.45 2.09
C ILE A 102 7.92 0.16 1.27
N ALA A 103 8.13 0.24 -0.05
CA ALA A 103 8.29 -0.91 -0.91
C ALA A 103 9.51 -0.78 -1.84
N ALA A 104 10.01 -1.92 -2.30
CA ALA A 104 11.11 -2.00 -3.25
C ALA A 104 10.97 -3.24 -4.15
N PRO A 105 11.71 -3.33 -5.28
CA PRO A 105 11.72 -4.52 -6.12
C PRO A 105 12.09 -5.78 -5.33
N GLY A 106 11.28 -6.83 -5.45
CA GLY A 106 11.51 -8.12 -4.79
C GLY A 106 11.29 -9.30 -5.72
N GLU A 107 11.12 -9.07 -7.03
CA GLU A 107 11.02 -10.10 -8.06
C GLU A 107 12.07 -9.91 -9.15
N ASN A 108 12.39 -11.00 -9.85
CA ASN A 108 13.40 -11.02 -10.90
C ASN A 108 14.77 -10.49 -10.43
N ILE A 109 15.12 -10.80 -9.20
CA ILE A 109 16.33 -10.29 -8.57
C ILE A 109 17.54 -10.99 -9.16
N VAL A 110 18.56 -10.19 -9.46
CA VAL A 110 19.90 -10.68 -9.80
C VAL A 110 20.86 -10.22 -8.70
N SER A 111 21.59 -11.15 -8.14
CA SER A 111 22.54 -10.91 -7.07
C SER A 111 23.91 -11.54 -7.39
N ILE A 112 24.86 -11.44 -6.50
CA ILE A 112 26.18 -12.04 -6.61
C ILE A 112 26.21 -13.30 -5.75
N GLY A 113 26.51 -14.43 -6.37
CA GLY A 113 26.77 -15.70 -5.70
C GLY A 113 28.23 -16.11 -5.78
N ALA A 114 28.60 -17.24 -5.19
CA ALA A 114 29.97 -17.77 -5.18
C ALA A 114 30.53 -18.06 -6.59
N GLY A 115 29.67 -18.35 -7.56
CA GLY A 115 30.02 -18.62 -8.96
C GLY A 115 29.78 -17.45 -9.93
N GLY A 116 29.51 -16.23 -9.46
CA GLY A 116 29.19 -15.07 -10.27
C GLY A 116 27.76 -14.57 -10.06
N LEU A 117 27.10 -14.12 -11.12
CA LEU A 117 25.73 -13.65 -11.02
C LEU A 117 24.76 -14.79 -10.74
N ALA A 118 23.84 -14.61 -9.78
CA ALA A 118 22.81 -15.54 -9.41
C ALA A 118 21.43 -14.87 -9.52
N ASN A 119 20.52 -15.46 -10.27
CA ASN A 119 19.13 -15.03 -10.42
C ASN A 119 18.11 -16.07 -9.94
N ALA A 120 18.61 -17.22 -9.49
CA ALA A 120 17.82 -18.31 -8.98
C ALA A 120 18.59 -19.07 -7.88
N LEU A 121 17.85 -19.75 -7.01
CA LEU A 121 18.41 -20.67 -6.02
C LEU A 121 17.79 -22.07 -6.20
N PRO A 122 18.57 -23.15 -5.94
CA PRO A 122 18.04 -24.50 -5.97
C PRO A 122 17.11 -24.74 -4.77
N ASN A 123 16.02 -25.45 -4.99
CA ASN A 123 15.21 -26.04 -3.93
C ASN A 123 15.83 -27.37 -3.43
N ASP A 124 15.15 -28.03 -2.48
CA ASP A 124 15.57 -29.34 -1.94
C ASP A 124 15.66 -30.46 -3.00
N ARG A 125 15.05 -30.28 -4.17
CA ARG A 125 15.09 -31.21 -5.31
C ARG A 125 16.12 -30.82 -6.36
N GLY A 126 16.79 -29.68 -6.19
CA GLY A 126 17.75 -29.16 -7.15
C GLY A 126 17.14 -28.31 -8.27
N ASP A 127 15.81 -28.11 -8.30
CA ASP A 127 15.16 -27.24 -9.28
C ASP A 127 15.49 -25.78 -8.98
N LEU A 128 15.81 -25.01 -10.00
CA LEU A 128 16.13 -23.59 -9.86
C LEU A 128 14.86 -22.73 -9.78
N PHE A 129 14.73 -21.98 -8.69
CA PHE A 129 13.66 -21.01 -8.49
C PHE A 129 14.18 -19.58 -8.61
N PRO A 130 13.50 -18.70 -9.36
CA PRO A 130 13.86 -17.29 -9.44
C PRO A 130 13.92 -16.64 -8.06
N LEU A 131 14.87 -15.70 -7.88
CA LEU A 131 14.96 -14.93 -6.65
C LEU A 131 13.76 -13.97 -6.57
N ARG A 132 12.78 -14.33 -5.71
CA ARG A 132 11.58 -13.53 -5.46
C ARG A 132 11.15 -13.63 -4.00
N SER A 133 11.13 -12.51 -3.30
CA SER A 133 10.70 -12.40 -1.89
C SER A 133 10.73 -10.94 -1.43
N SER A 134 9.91 -10.58 -0.45
CA SER A 134 10.04 -9.32 0.28
C SER A 134 11.38 -9.16 1.00
N SER A 135 12.10 -10.27 1.24
CA SER A 135 13.47 -10.26 1.80
C SER A 135 14.46 -9.55 0.88
N TYR A 136 14.35 -9.74 -0.44
CA TYR A 136 15.22 -9.03 -1.39
C TYR A 136 14.86 -7.55 -1.48
N ALA A 137 13.58 -7.21 -1.41
CA ALA A 137 13.13 -5.82 -1.34
C ALA A 137 13.71 -5.11 -0.11
N ALA A 138 13.72 -5.79 1.05
CA ALA A 138 14.32 -5.24 2.27
C ALA A 138 15.83 -4.99 2.10
N ALA A 139 16.54 -5.87 1.40
CA ALA A 139 17.96 -5.68 1.12
C ALA A 139 18.24 -4.42 0.26
N TYR A 140 17.40 -4.14 -0.74
CA TYR A 140 17.50 -2.89 -1.52
C TYR A 140 17.30 -1.66 -0.64
N VAL A 141 16.27 -1.64 0.20
CA VAL A 141 16.02 -0.50 1.11
C VAL A 141 17.16 -0.32 2.10
N ALA A 142 17.73 -1.42 2.62
CA ALA A 142 18.89 -1.36 3.50
C ALA A 142 20.12 -0.75 2.78
N GLY A 143 20.32 -1.10 1.50
CA GLY A 143 21.35 -0.49 0.66
C GLY A 143 21.15 1.02 0.47
N VAL A 144 19.92 1.45 0.20
CA VAL A 144 19.60 2.89 0.06
C VAL A 144 19.77 3.60 1.41
N ALA A 145 19.39 2.99 2.53
CA ALA A 145 19.64 3.54 3.86
C ALA A 145 21.13 3.76 4.13
N ALA A 146 21.99 2.82 3.72
CA ALA A 146 23.44 2.96 3.83
C ALA A 146 23.99 4.13 2.98
N LEU A 147 23.45 4.31 1.75
CA LEU A 147 23.80 5.46 0.90
C LEU A 147 23.37 6.78 1.54
N VAL A 148 22.15 6.84 2.11
CA VAL A 148 21.66 8.03 2.84
C VAL A 148 22.57 8.34 4.02
N ARG A 149 22.96 7.35 4.81
CA ARG A 149 23.93 7.50 5.91
C ARG A 149 25.28 8.04 5.44
N SER A 150 25.78 7.52 4.33
CA SER A 150 27.03 8.00 3.74
C SER A 150 26.94 9.46 3.28
N ARG A 151 25.81 9.84 2.69
CA ARG A 151 25.59 11.20 2.15
C ARG A 151 25.26 12.23 3.25
N PHE A 152 24.56 11.79 4.30
CA PHE A 152 24.07 12.62 5.40
C PHE A 152 24.48 12.01 6.76
N PRO A 153 25.77 12.03 7.13
CA PRO A 153 26.25 11.34 8.34
C PRO A 153 25.70 11.91 9.66
N GLY A 154 25.10 13.09 9.63
CA GLY A 154 24.45 13.71 10.80
C GLY A 154 23.01 13.27 11.05
N LEU A 155 22.38 12.48 10.14
CA LEU A 155 21.05 11.97 10.36
C LEU A 155 21.09 10.77 11.33
N ASN A 156 20.20 10.76 12.31
CA ASN A 156 19.99 9.58 13.16
C ASN A 156 19.13 8.53 12.45
N ALA A 157 18.96 7.35 13.05
CA ALA A 157 18.23 6.23 12.48
C ALA A 157 16.77 6.59 12.11
N ALA A 158 16.09 7.34 12.97
CA ALA A 158 14.71 7.75 12.73
C ALA A 158 14.63 8.74 11.56
N ASP A 159 15.56 9.68 11.46
CA ASP A 159 15.64 10.65 10.35
C ASP A 159 15.96 9.96 9.02
N VAL A 160 16.81 8.93 9.02
CA VAL A 160 17.08 8.12 7.82
C VAL A 160 15.81 7.40 7.37
N MET A 161 15.09 6.72 8.28
CA MET A 161 13.84 6.05 7.96
C MET A 161 12.78 7.04 7.47
N HIS A 162 12.66 8.20 8.13
CA HIS A 162 11.77 9.28 7.69
C HIS A 162 12.13 9.77 6.29
N ARG A 163 13.42 10.00 6.01
CA ARG A 163 13.88 10.45 4.70
C ARG A 163 13.50 9.47 3.61
N LEU A 164 13.71 8.16 3.81
CA LEU A 164 13.35 7.13 2.86
C LEU A 164 11.84 7.12 2.55
N THR A 165 11.01 7.24 3.58
CA THR A 165 9.55 7.26 3.39
C THR A 165 9.04 8.57 2.81
N ALA A 166 9.62 9.71 3.18
CA ALA A 166 9.23 11.03 2.68
C ALA A 166 9.62 11.27 1.21
N THR A 167 10.62 10.57 0.70
CA THR A 167 11.06 10.64 -0.70
C THR A 167 10.52 9.50 -1.56
N ALA A 168 9.78 8.54 -0.98
CA ALA A 168 9.13 7.48 -1.73
C ALA A 168 8.04 8.02 -2.66
N HIS A 169 7.77 7.32 -3.76
CA HIS A 169 6.80 7.75 -4.76
C HIS A 169 5.92 6.61 -5.28
N GLY A 170 4.92 6.94 -6.11
CA GLY A 170 4.12 5.96 -6.84
C GLY A 170 3.04 5.24 -6.04
N ALA A 171 2.84 5.54 -4.77
CA ALA A 171 1.69 5.02 -4.04
C ALA A 171 0.42 5.76 -4.49
N ALA A 172 -0.58 5.03 -5.00
CA ALA A 172 -1.88 5.59 -5.34
C ALA A 172 -2.58 6.20 -4.11
N ARG A 173 -2.26 5.65 -2.95
CA ARG A 173 -2.69 6.12 -1.63
C ARG A 173 -1.58 5.84 -0.63
N ALA A 174 -1.08 6.86 0.04
CA ALA A 174 -0.03 6.72 1.04
C ALA A 174 -0.52 7.20 2.42
N PRO A 175 -0.17 6.46 3.46
CA PRO A 175 0.47 5.15 3.45
C PRO A 175 -0.52 4.00 3.14
N SER A 176 -0.08 2.98 2.43
CA SER A 176 -0.87 1.79 2.10
C SER A 176 -0.36 0.55 2.83
N ASN A 177 -1.24 -0.43 3.08
CA ASN A 177 -0.85 -1.69 3.74
C ASN A 177 0.00 -2.61 2.86
N LEU A 178 0.14 -2.34 1.57
CA LEU A 178 0.97 -3.12 0.63
C LEU A 178 2.33 -2.48 0.37
N VAL A 179 2.35 -1.15 0.18
CA VAL A 179 3.55 -0.44 -0.28
C VAL A 179 3.98 0.70 0.65
N GLY A 180 3.30 0.89 1.76
CA GLY A 180 3.59 1.98 2.69
C GLY A 180 3.52 3.34 2.02
N ALA A 181 4.58 4.12 2.10
CA ALA A 181 4.72 5.43 1.47
C ALA A 181 4.93 5.35 -0.06
N GLY A 182 5.17 4.16 -0.59
CA GLY A 182 5.42 3.94 -2.01
C GLY A 182 6.75 3.25 -2.29
N VAL A 183 7.22 3.39 -3.51
CA VAL A 183 8.49 2.82 -4.00
C VAL A 183 9.66 3.63 -3.44
N VAL A 184 10.69 2.95 -2.94
CA VAL A 184 11.93 3.62 -2.56
C VAL A 184 12.56 4.33 -3.76
N ASP A 185 12.92 5.59 -3.59
CA ASP A 185 13.63 6.39 -4.60
C ASP A 185 15.02 6.76 -4.09
N PRO A 186 16.07 6.04 -4.53
CA PRO A 186 17.44 6.35 -4.11
C PRO A 186 17.89 7.74 -4.51
N VAL A 187 17.47 8.22 -5.69
CA VAL A 187 17.89 9.53 -6.19
C VAL A 187 17.23 10.64 -5.36
N ALA A 188 15.93 10.58 -5.17
CA ALA A 188 15.23 11.55 -4.34
C ALA A 188 15.73 11.50 -2.88
N ALA A 189 15.98 10.31 -2.33
CA ALA A 189 16.52 10.15 -0.99
C ALA A 189 17.92 10.79 -0.81
N LEU A 190 18.73 10.87 -1.87
CA LEU A 190 20.08 11.44 -1.82
C LEU A 190 20.15 12.91 -2.22
N THR A 191 19.14 13.43 -2.94
CA THR A 191 19.27 14.75 -3.59
C THR A 191 18.19 15.76 -3.16
N TRP A 192 17.03 15.31 -2.69
CA TRP A 192 15.97 16.25 -2.33
C TRP A 192 16.26 16.98 -1.01
N ASP A 193 15.92 18.27 -0.98
CA ASP A 193 15.90 19.04 0.25
C ASP A 193 14.58 18.77 1.00
N LEU A 194 14.69 18.03 2.10
CA LEU A 194 13.56 17.82 2.99
C LEU A 194 13.52 18.89 4.09
N PRO A 195 12.33 19.40 4.47
CA PRO A 195 12.20 20.22 5.65
C PRO A 195 12.77 19.45 6.86
N SER A 196 13.47 20.16 7.75
CA SER A 196 13.92 19.57 9.02
C SER A 196 12.72 18.96 9.76
N THR A 197 12.92 17.77 10.35
CA THR A 197 11.94 17.06 11.19
C THR A 197 11.54 17.94 12.38
N GLY A 198 10.62 18.81 12.21
CA GLY A 198 10.19 19.85 13.16
C GLY A 198 9.41 20.97 12.48
N ALA A 199 9.55 21.09 11.18
CA ALA A 199 8.66 21.95 10.40
C ALA A 199 7.29 21.23 10.28
N GLN A 200 6.31 21.64 11.06
CA GLN A 200 4.93 21.18 10.87
C GLN A 200 4.54 21.44 9.42
N PRO A 201 3.99 20.44 8.70
CA PRO A 201 3.49 20.67 7.37
C PRO A 201 2.47 21.80 7.43
N LYS A 202 2.73 22.86 6.67
CA LYS A 202 1.82 23.98 6.55
C LYS A 202 0.55 23.46 5.89
N THR A 203 -0.46 23.13 6.69
CA THR A 203 -1.78 22.76 6.17
C THR A 203 -2.35 23.99 5.48
N VAL A 204 -2.30 23.99 4.17
CA VAL A 204 -3.07 24.93 3.36
C VAL A 204 -4.48 24.37 3.29
N ALA A 205 -5.44 25.08 3.86
CA ALA A 205 -6.84 24.75 3.68
C ALA A 205 -7.14 24.84 2.17
N VAL A 206 -7.36 23.71 1.53
CA VAL A 206 -7.84 23.69 0.15
C VAL A 206 -9.33 24.02 0.21
N GLU A 207 -9.69 25.17 -0.33
CA GLU A 207 -11.08 25.53 -0.49
C GLU A 207 -11.77 24.46 -1.33
N LEU A 208 -12.85 23.89 -0.80
CA LEU A 208 -13.61 22.89 -1.55
C LEU A 208 -14.11 23.51 -2.86
N PRO A 209 -14.03 22.81 -4.00
CA PRO A 209 -14.58 23.31 -5.24
C PRO A 209 -16.06 23.70 -5.03
N PRO A 210 -16.52 24.82 -5.61
CA PRO A 210 -17.91 25.22 -5.50
C PRO A 210 -18.81 24.07 -5.93
N VAL A 211 -19.81 23.79 -5.10
CA VAL A 211 -20.79 22.71 -5.38
C VAL A 211 -21.42 23.02 -6.74
N PRO A 212 -21.33 22.11 -7.73
CA PRO A 212 -21.96 22.34 -9.03
C PRO A 212 -23.43 22.69 -8.84
N PRO A 213 -23.97 23.68 -9.56
CA PRO A 213 -25.39 24.02 -9.46
C PRO A 213 -26.23 22.77 -9.73
N ALA A 214 -27.27 22.60 -8.95
CA ALA A 214 -28.19 21.48 -9.12
C ALA A 214 -28.65 21.42 -10.58
N LYS A 215 -28.56 20.24 -11.20
CA LYS A 215 -28.98 20.06 -12.59
C LYS A 215 -30.42 20.45 -12.72
N ASP A 216 -30.72 21.47 -13.54
CA ASP A 216 -32.07 21.85 -13.87
C ASP A 216 -32.76 20.68 -14.62
N THR A 217 -33.67 20.02 -13.93
CA THR A 217 -34.44 18.89 -14.49
C THR A 217 -35.75 19.32 -15.07
N THR A 218 -36.08 20.62 -15.08
CA THR A 218 -37.36 21.18 -15.52
C THR A 218 -37.68 20.78 -16.96
N ALA A 219 -36.73 20.92 -17.88
CA ALA A 219 -36.93 20.53 -19.28
C ALA A 219 -37.22 19.03 -19.43
N ARG A 220 -36.57 18.19 -18.66
CA ARG A 220 -36.77 16.73 -18.65
C ARG A 220 -38.16 16.38 -18.09
N THR A 221 -38.56 17.03 -17.01
CA THR A 221 -39.89 16.83 -16.39
C THR A 221 -40.99 17.24 -17.36
N ILE A 222 -40.87 18.39 -18.02
CA ILE A 222 -41.83 18.85 -19.03
C ILE A 222 -41.94 17.86 -20.20
N ALA A 223 -40.81 17.35 -20.69
CA ALA A 223 -40.77 16.40 -21.79
C ALA A 223 -41.49 15.09 -21.42
N PHE A 224 -41.23 14.53 -20.25
CA PHE A 224 -41.87 13.29 -19.82
C PHE A 224 -43.36 13.47 -19.50
N THR A 225 -43.74 14.59 -18.88
CA THR A 225 -45.14 14.89 -18.59
C THR A 225 -45.93 15.11 -19.89
N GLY A 226 -45.36 15.86 -20.84
CA GLY A 226 -45.98 16.10 -22.15
C GLY A 226 -46.13 14.81 -22.97
N ALA A 227 -45.12 13.96 -23.01
CA ALA A 227 -45.20 12.65 -23.66
C ALA A 227 -46.26 11.74 -23.03
N GLY A 228 -46.39 11.75 -21.70
CA GLY A 228 -47.44 11.00 -20.99
C GLY A 228 -48.84 11.46 -21.34
N VAL A 229 -49.10 12.77 -21.38
CA VAL A 229 -50.39 13.35 -21.76
C VAL A 229 -50.75 12.97 -23.20
N LEU A 230 -49.79 13.08 -24.14
CA LEU A 230 -50.03 12.71 -25.53
C LEU A 230 -50.32 11.21 -25.70
N ALA A 231 -49.62 10.35 -24.96
CA ALA A 231 -49.88 8.90 -24.99
C ALA A 231 -51.31 8.56 -24.49
N VAL A 232 -51.75 9.21 -23.40
CA VAL A 232 -53.14 9.03 -22.89
C VAL A 232 -54.17 9.54 -23.87
N ALA A 233 -53.94 10.72 -24.47
CA ALA A 233 -54.86 11.27 -25.48
C ALA A 233 -54.98 10.36 -26.72
N ALA A 234 -53.86 9.82 -27.20
CA ALA A 234 -53.82 8.85 -28.29
C ALA A 234 -54.56 7.56 -27.95
N LEU A 235 -54.42 7.06 -26.73
CA LEU A 235 -55.13 5.85 -26.27
C LEU A 235 -56.63 6.07 -26.20
N VAL A 236 -57.09 7.23 -25.66
CA VAL A 236 -58.52 7.60 -25.61
C VAL A 236 -59.08 7.73 -27.01
N ALA A 237 -58.40 8.39 -27.94
CA ALA A 237 -58.84 8.52 -29.34
C ALA A 237 -58.97 7.15 -30.02
N LEU A 238 -57.98 6.25 -29.78
CA LEU A 238 -58.01 4.90 -30.34
C LEU A 238 -59.18 4.07 -29.80
N LEU A 239 -59.48 4.18 -28.52
CA LEU A 239 -60.60 3.49 -27.89
C LEU A 239 -61.93 4.04 -28.38
N ALA A 240 -62.07 5.35 -28.58
CA ALA A 240 -63.24 6.00 -29.14
C ALA A 240 -63.49 5.59 -30.62
N TYR A 241 -62.36 5.49 -31.38
CA TYR A 241 -62.45 5.02 -32.78
C TYR A 241 -62.95 3.58 -32.88
N ARG A 242 -62.37 2.66 -32.07
CA ARG A 242 -62.78 1.25 -32.03
C ARG A 242 -64.22 1.06 -31.59
N ARG A 243 -64.75 1.92 -30.71
CA ARG A 243 -66.17 1.86 -30.32
C ARG A 243 -67.12 2.25 -31.45
N LYS A 244 -66.69 3.14 -32.37
CA LYS A 244 -67.50 3.54 -33.55
C LYS A 244 -67.51 2.46 -34.60
N ASP A 245 -66.45 1.71 -34.80
CA ASP A 245 -66.41 0.64 -35.83
C ASP A 245 -67.12 -0.66 -35.37
N GLY A 246 -67.31 -0.88 -34.07
CA GLY A 246 -68.04 -2.03 -33.53
C GLY A 246 -69.56 -1.81 -33.41
N ALA A 247 -70.04 -0.62 -33.80
CA ALA A 247 -71.52 -0.25 -33.80
C ALA A 247 -72.10 -0.15 -35.19
N ARG A 248 -71.43 -0.69 -36.22
CA ARG A 248 -71.96 -0.81 -37.59
C ARG A 248 -72.24 -2.27 -37.98
#